data_380b96b58d3d0832443388996c9a607a
#
_entry.id   380b96b58d3d0832443388996c9a607a
#
_cell.length_a   1.000
_cell.length_b   1.000
_cell.length_c   1.000
_cell.angle_alpha   90.00
_cell.angle_beta   90.00
_cell.angle_gamma   90.00
#
_symmetry.space_group_name_H-M   'P 1'
#
loop_
_entity.id
_entity.type
_entity.pdbx_description
1 polymer ?
#
loop_
_entity_poly.entity_id
_entity_poly.type
_entity_poly.pdbx_seq_one_letter_code
_entity_poly.pdbx_strand_id
1 'polypeptide(L)'
;MEVLYYISDCMIPFVILYLVGYGMCKKVDIFDSFIEGAKDGFLTVYKILPTLIGLMIGVGVLRQSGFMEWLAGMFAPVVNILHFPSELLPLFIVKMFSSSAATGLLLDIYKTYGTDSYLGTLASVLMSCSETIFYTMSVYFMTARVTKTRYTLTGALVATFAGAMVAVLLVGMS
;
A
#
# COMPACT_ATOMS: atom_id res chain seq x y z
N MET A 1 9.49 23.31 1.65
CA MET A 1 8.69 22.16 2.16
C MET A 1 7.20 22.53 2.30
N GLU A 2 6.86 23.64 2.92
CA GLU A 2 5.44 24.07 3.10
C GLU A 2 4.63 24.14 1.80
N VAL A 3 5.21 24.68 0.72
CA VAL A 3 4.53 24.77 -0.59
C VAL A 3 4.14 23.40 -1.14
N LEU A 4 4.99 22.39 -0.92
CA LEU A 4 4.72 21.02 -1.36
C LEU A 4 3.54 20.39 -0.57
N TYR A 5 3.47 20.66 0.73
CA TYR A 5 2.34 20.24 1.57
C TYR A 5 1.04 20.91 1.12
N TYR A 6 1.05 22.24 0.90
CA TYR A 6 -0.14 22.94 0.39
C TYR A 6 -0.62 22.42 -0.97
N ILE A 7 0.30 22.10 -1.89
CA ILE A 7 -0.06 21.50 -3.19
C ILE A 7 -0.67 20.10 -2.98
N SER A 8 -0.09 19.31 -2.10
CA SER A 8 -0.62 17.97 -1.76
C SER A 8 -2.03 18.04 -1.17
N ASP A 9 -2.24 18.93 -0.20
CA ASP A 9 -3.54 19.13 0.45
C ASP A 9 -4.62 19.62 -0.52
N CYS A 10 -4.23 20.43 -1.50
CA CYS A 10 -5.14 20.94 -2.53
C CYS A 10 -5.46 19.90 -3.61
N MET A 11 -4.71 18.81 -3.75
CA MET A 11 -4.87 17.85 -4.84
C MET A 11 -6.26 17.22 -4.86
N ILE A 12 -6.75 16.73 -3.72
CA ILE A 12 -8.06 16.09 -3.61
C ILE A 12 -9.19 17.09 -3.92
N PRO A 13 -9.23 18.28 -3.31
CA PRO A 13 -10.21 19.32 -3.66
C PRO A 13 -10.19 19.68 -5.15
N PHE A 14 -9.04 19.81 -5.78
CA PHE A 14 -8.94 20.11 -7.21
C PHE A 14 -9.48 18.98 -8.09
N VAL A 15 -9.21 17.72 -7.74
CA VAL A 15 -9.76 16.56 -8.46
C VAL A 15 -11.28 16.55 -8.37
N ILE A 16 -11.84 16.78 -7.18
CA ILE A 16 -13.30 16.86 -6.97
C ILE A 16 -13.89 18.01 -7.79
N LEU A 17 -13.29 19.19 -7.71
CA LEU A 17 -13.75 20.37 -8.49
C LEU A 17 -13.73 20.09 -10.00
N TYR A 18 -12.65 19.45 -10.49
CA TYR A 18 -12.53 19.09 -11.89
C TYR A 18 -13.61 18.09 -12.32
N LEU A 19 -13.86 17.04 -11.54
CA LEU A 19 -14.86 16.02 -11.84
C LEU A 19 -16.28 16.62 -11.85
N VAL A 20 -16.62 17.42 -10.84
CA VAL A 20 -17.91 18.11 -10.75
C VAL A 20 -18.08 19.09 -11.89
N GLY A 21 -17.09 19.93 -12.15
CA GLY A 21 -17.13 20.91 -13.24
C GLY A 21 -17.26 20.25 -14.62
N TYR A 22 -16.52 19.17 -14.85
CA TYR A 22 -16.63 18.40 -16.09
C TYR A 22 -18.02 17.77 -16.25
N GLY A 23 -18.58 17.18 -15.17
CA GLY A 23 -19.92 16.62 -15.16
C GLY A 23 -20.99 17.67 -15.48
N MET A 24 -20.88 18.88 -14.90
CA MET A 24 -21.76 20.02 -15.22
C MET A 24 -21.68 20.41 -16.71
N CYS A 25 -20.48 20.50 -17.26
CA CYS A 25 -20.28 20.80 -18.68
C CYS A 25 -20.91 19.73 -19.60
N LYS A 26 -20.92 18.48 -19.15
CA LYS A 26 -21.52 17.35 -19.89
C LYS A 26 -23.03 17.18 -19.61
N LYS A 27 -23.64 18.04 -18.79
CA LYS A 27 -25.06 17.96 -18.38
C LYS A 27 -25.43 16.64 -17.71
N VAL A 28 -24.48 16.04 -16.97
CA VAL A 28 -24.72 14.86 -16.15
C VAL A 28 -25.39 15.29 -14.85
N ASP A 29 -26.37 14.52 -14.38
CA ASP A 29 -26.91 14.72 -13.04
C ASP A 29 -25.87 14.26 -12.01
N ILE A 30 -25.18 15.23 -11.41
CA ILE A 30 -24.05 14.99 -10.51
C ILE A 30 -24.53 14.35 -9.22
N PHE A 31 -25.70 14.78 -8.71
CA PHE A 31 -26.20 14.28 -7.44
C PHE A 31 -26.62 12.81 -7.56
N ASP A 32 -27.37 12.47 -8.60
CA ASP A 32 -27.80 11.08 -8.83
C ASP A 32 -26.59 10.17 -9.11
N SER A 33 -25.62 10.63 -9.91
CA SER A 33 -24.37 9.90 -10.17
C SER A 33 -23.56 9.68 -8.87
N PHE A 34 -23.53 10.68 -7.97
CA PHE A 34 -22.88 10.55 -6.67
C PHE A 34 -23.60 9.50 -5.79
N ILE A 35 -24.93 9.53 -5.74
CA ILE A 35 -25.73 8.57 -4.97
C ILE A 35 -25.53 7.15 -5.49
N GLU A 36 -25.49 6.96 -6.81
CA GLU A 36 -25.23 5.66 -7.43
C GLU A 36 -23.83 5.16 -7.07
N GLY A 37 -22.82 6.00 -7.24
CA GLY A 37 -21.43 5.68 -6.84
C GLY A 37 -21.29 5.39 -5.34
N ALA A 38 -22.00 6.10 -4.47
CA ALA A 38 -22.00 5.83 -3.04
C ALA A 38 -22.60 4.45 -2.71
N LYS A 39 -23.73 4.08 -3.36
CA LYS A 39 -24.32 2.74 -3.22
C LYS A 39 -23.36 1.63 -3.64
N ASP A 40 -22.68 1.80 -4.78
CA ASP A 40 -21.69 0.85 -5.28
C ASP A 40 -20.47 0.76 -4.33
N GLY A 41 -20.06 1.89 -3.77
CA GLY A 41 -19.02 1.92 -2.73
C GLY A 41 -19.41 1.12 -1.50
N PHE A 42 -20.62 1.28 -0.99
CA PHE A 42 -21.14 0.48 0.14
C PHE A 42 -21.17 -1.02 -0.17
N LEU A 43 -21.65 -1.40 -1.34
CA LEU A 43 -21.65 -2.81 -1.76
C LEU A 43 -20.23 -3.37 -1.86
N THR A 44 -19.29 -2.58 -2.34
CA THR A 44 -17.88 -2.98 -2.41
C THR A 44 -17.31 -3.21 -1.02
N VAL A 45 -17.51 -2.27 -0.08
CA VAL A 45 -17.08 -2.42 1.32
C VAL A 45 -17.67 -3.71 1.93
N TYR A 46 -18.96 -3.94 1.76
CA TYR A 46 -19.63 -5.15 2.26
C TYR A 46 -19.00 -6.45 1.72
N LYS A 47 -18.64 -6.47 0.44
CA LYS A 47 -18.01 -7.64 -0.20
C LYS A 47 -16.58 -7.89 0.28
N ILE A 48 -15.80 -6.85 0.54
CA ILE A 48 -14.40 -7.00 0.95
C ILE A 48 -14.24 -7.18 2.47
N LEU A 49 -15.22 -6.76 3.27
CA LEU A 49 -15.17 -6.79 4.74
C LEU A 49 -14.85 -8.18 5.31
N PRO A 50 -15.48 -9.29 4.89
CA PRO A 50 -15.14 -10.62 5.40
C PRO A 50 -13.68 -11.01 5.13
N THR A 51 -13.16 -10.64 3.96
CA THR A 51 -11.76 -10.88 3.59
C THR A 51 -10.81 -10.10 4.49
N LEU A 52 -11.11 -8.83 4.77
CA LEU A 52 -10.30 -7.99 5.67
C LEU A 52 -10.31 -8.55 7.10
N ILE A 53 -11.47 -8.95 7.62
CA ILE A 53 -11.58 -9.57 8.94
C ILE A 53 -10.73 -10.86 9.00
N GLY A 54 -10.85 -11.73 8.00
CA GLY A 54 -10.06 -12.96 7.92
C GLY A 54 -8.56 -12.70 7.89
N LEU A 55 -8.12 -11.68 7.13
CA LEU A 55 -6.72 -11.26 7.08
C LEU A 55 -6.22 -10.72 8.42
N MET A 56 -7.01 -9.87 9.10
CA MET A 56 -6.64 -9.36 10.43
C MET A 56 -6.50 -10.47 11.47
N ILE A 57 -7.41 -11.47 11.45
CA ILE A 57 -7.31 -12.65 12.32
C ILE A 57 -6.04 -13.45 11.98
N GLY A 58 -5.79 -13.72 10.69
CA GLY A 58 -4.61 -14.45 10.24
C GLY A 58 -3.31 -13.75 10.63
N VAL A 59 -3.21 -12.44 10.46
CA VAL A 59 -2.05 -11.64 10.88
C VAL A 59 -1.89 -11.68 12.40
N GLY A 60 -2.99 -11.61 13.16
CA GLY A 60 -2.95 -11.73 14.62
C GLY A 60 -2.39 -13.08 15.08
N VAL A 61 -2.79 -14.18 14.44
CA VAL A 61 -2.24 -15.51 14.70
C VAL A 61 -0.76 -15.59 14.35
N LEU A 62 -0.33 -15.07 13.19
CA LEU A 62 1.07 -15.03 12.79
C LEU A 62 1.94 -14.23 13.77
N ARG A 63 1.42 -13.11 14.29
CA ARG A 63 2.12 -12.32 15.31
C ARG A 63 2.26 -13.10 16.62
N GLN A 64 1.18 -13.72 17.11
CA GLN A 64 1.21 -14.47 18.35
C GLN A 64 2.06 -15.75 18.28
N SER A 65 2.24 -16.30 17.09
CA SER A 65 3.09 -17.49 16.87
C SER A 65 4.59 -17.20 16.93
N GLY A 66 5.03 -15.93 17.02
CA GLY A 66 6.43 -15.53 16.92
C GLY A 66 7.01 -15.59 15.51
N PHE A 67 6.17 -15.86 14.51
CA PHE A 67 6.62 -15.95 13.12
C PHE A 67 7.18 -14.62 12.60
N MET A 68 6.58 -13.49 13.02
CA MET A 68 7.02 -12.16 12.60
C MET A 68 8.42 -11.84 13.14
N GLU A 69 8.68 -12.19 14.39
CA GLU A 69 9.99 -12.02 15.05
C GLU A 69 11.04 -12.93 14.42
N TRP A 70 10.68 -14.18 14.12
CA TRP A 70 11.56 -15.11 13.43
C TRP A 70 11.93 -14.59 12.02
N LEU A 71 10.94 -14.09 11.27
CA LEU A 71 11.15 -13.50 9.96
C LEU A 71 12.06 -12.26 10.02
N ALA A 72 11.81 -11.35 10.97
CA ALA A 72 12.63 -10.18 11.19
C ALA A 72 14.07 -10.56 11.56
N GLY A 73 14.26 -11.58 12.40
CA GLY A 73 15.59 -12.09 12.78
C GLY A 73 16.37 -12.65 11.60
N MET A 74 15.72 -13.33 10.66
CA MET A 74 16.37 -13.88 9.47
C MET A 74 16.96 -12.79 8.56
N PHE A 75 16.32 -11.62 8.51
CA PHE A 75 16.75 -10.48 7.69
C PHE A 75 17.48 -9.39 8.49
N ALA A 76 17.76 -9.61 9.77
CA ALA A 76 18.43 -8.65 10.64
C ALA A 76 19.73 -8.05 10.05
N PRO A 77 20.62 -8.81 9.37
CA PRO A 77 21.83 -8.23 8.77
C PRO A 77 21.52 -7.16 7.70
N VAL A 78 20.46 -7.38 6.90
CA VAL A 78 20.06 -6.44 5.85
C VAL A 78 19.37 -5.22 6.45
N VAL A 79 18.52 -5.45 7.44
CA VAL A 79 17.78 -4.42 8.19
C VAL A 79 18.74 -3.44 8.86
N ASN A 80 19.78 -3.93 9.52
CA ASN A 80 20.76 -3.11 10.23
C ASN A 80 21.60 -2.24 9.28
N ILE A 81 21.96 -2.73 8.09
CA ILE A 81 22.70 -1.96 7.08
C ILE A 81 21.85 -0.83 6.53
N LEU A 82 20.55 -1.08 6.34
CA LEU A 82 19.62 -0.13 5.70
C LEU A 82 18.91 0.79 6.69
N HIS A 83 19.16 0.68 8.00
CA HIS A 83 18.44 1.37 9.07
C HIS A 83 16.91 1.25 8.91
N PHE A 84 16.45 0.11 8.36
CA PHE A 84 15.04 -0.16 8.12
C PHE A 84 14.39 -0.71 9.40
N PRO A 85 13.20 -0.22 9.82
CA PRO A 85 12.53 -0.75 11.00
C PRO A 85 12.17 -2.23 10.84
N SER A 86 12.61 -3.05 11.77
CA SER A 86 12.37 -4.52 11.78
C SER A 86 10.89 -4.86 11.79
N GLU A 87 10.07 -4.03 12.41
CA GLU A 87 8.62 -4.16 12.56
C GLU A 87 7.89 -4.07 11.20
N LEU A 88 8.47 -3.36 10.24
CA LEU A 88 7.90 -3.21 8.89
C LEU A 88 8.39 -4.25 7.89
N LEU A 89 9.36 -5.06 8.28
CA LEU A 89 9.94 -6.08 7.39
C LEU A 89 8.90 -7.10 6.90
N PRO A 90 8.01 -7.64 7.76
CA PRO A 90 6.97 -8.55 7.31
C PRO A 90 6.04 -7.89 6.27
N LEU A 91 5.66 -6.63 6.49
CA LEU A 91 4.86 -5.87 5.54
C LEU A 91 5.58 -5.73 4.20
N PHE A 92 6.85 -5.35 4.22
CA PHE A 92 7.67 -5.13 3.03
C PHE A 92 7.82 -6.41 2.19
N ILE A 93 8.05 -7.57 2.85
CA ILE A 93 8.17 -8.85 2.16
C ILE A 93 6.83 -9.33 1.62
N VAL A 94 5.79 -9.35 2.46
CA VAL A 94 4.46 -9.87 2.08
C VAL A 94 3.85 -9.04 0.96
N LYS A 95 4.10 -7.73 0.94
CA LYS A 95 3.64 -6.83 -0.11
C LYS A 95 4.11 -7.27 -1.50
N MET A 96 5.31 -7.82 -1.64
CA MET A 96 5.83 -8.28 -2.94
C MET A 96 4.97 -9.40 -3.54
N PHE A 97 4.29 -10.19 -2.70
CA PHE A 97 3.49 -11.35 -3.09
C PHE A 97 1.98 -11.08 -3.12
N SER A 98 1.47 -10.36 -2.12
CA SER A 98 0.03 -10.18 -1.92
C SER A 98 -0.30 -8.80 -1.34
N SER A 99 -0.99 -7.98 -2.14
CA SER A 99 -1.48 -6.67 -1.69
C SER A 99 -2.55 -6.78 -0.61
N SER A 100 -3.42 -7.79 -0.69
CA SER A 100 -4.46 -8.01 0.32
C SER A 100 -3.86 -8.39 1.67
N ALA A 101 -2.88 -9.32 1.70
CA ALA A 101 -2.20 -9.69 2.92
C ALA A 101 -1.38 -8.51 3.50
N ALA A 102 -0.74 -7.72 2.64
CA ALA A 102 -0.05 -6.49 3.04
C ALA A 102 -1.01 -5.47 3.67
N THR A 103 -2.24 -5.32 3.13
CA THR A 103 -3.26 -4.47 3.74
C THR A 103 -3.64 -4.95 5.15
N GLY A 104 -3.75 -6.27 5.36
CA GLY A 104 -3.98 -6.83 6.69
C GLY A 104 -2.85 -6.51 7.68
N LEU A 105 -1.58 -6.62 7.25
CA LEU A 105 -0.41 -6.23 8.04
C LEU A 105 -0.36 -4.72 8.32
N LEU A 106 -0.71 -3.89 7.34
CA LEU A 106 -0.82 -2.44 7.51
C LEU A 106 -1.83 -2.08 8.60
N LEU A 107 -3.02 -2.68 8.56
CA LEU A 107 -4.06 -2.46 9.58
C LEU A 107 -3.61 -2.91 10.97
N ASP A 108 -2.85 -3.99 11.06
CA ASP A 108 -2.27 -4.46 12.31
C ASP A 108 -1.20 -3.48 12.85
N ILE A 109 -0.36 -2.92 11.98
CA ILE A 109 0.60 -1.86 12.32
C ILE A 109 -0.13 -0.62 12.85
N TYR A 110 -1.18 -0.17 12.17
CA TYR A 110 -1.99 0.96 12.61
C TYR A 110 -2.65 0.73 13.97
N LYS A 111 -3.16 -0.48 14.21
CA LYS A 111 -3.74 -0.87 15.49
C LYS A 111 -2.72 -0.89 16.62
N THR A 112 -1.49 -1.30 16.34
CA THR A 112 -0.45 -1.50 17.35
C THR A 112 0.32 -0.22 17.65
N TYR A 113 0.67 0.55 16.63
CA TYR A 113 1.55 1.71 16.74
C TYR A 113 0.86 3.04 16.49
N GLY A 114 -0.34 3.04 15.91
CA GLY A 114 -1.07 4.25 15.51
C GLY A 114 -0.73 4.67 14.07
N THR A 115 -1.66 5.38 13.42
CA THR A 115 -1.53 5.87 12.04
C THR A 115 -0.48 6.98 11.91
N ASP A 116 -0.43 7.88 12.90
CA ASP A 116 0.42 9.08 12.89
C ASP A 116 1.80 8.84 13.52
N SER A 117 2.08 7.60 13.94
CA SER A 117 3.40 7.20 14.40
C SER A 117 4.39 7.11 13.23
N TYR A 118 5.68 7.20 13.53
CA TYR A 118 6.74 6.97 12.53
C TYR A 118 6.52 5.66 11.74
N LEU A 119 6.21 4.56 12.45
CA LEU A 119 5.96 3.26 11.83
C LEU A 119 4.68 3.25 10.98
N GLY A 120 3.59 3.88 11.46
CA GLY A 120 2.34 3.99 10.71
C GLY A 120 2.50 4.81 9.44
N THR A 121 3.14 5.97 9.54
CA THR A 121 3.42 6.84 8.39
C THR A 121 4.35 6.14 7.38
N LEU A 122 5.44 5.53 7.86
CA LEU A 122 6.36 4.81 6.99
C LEU A 122 5.69 3.60 6.32
N ALA A 123 4.85 2.86 7.03
CA ALA A 123 4.06 1.77 6.46
C ALA A 123 3.13 2.26 5.34
N SER A 124 2.48 3.41 5.52
CA SER A 124 1.63 4.05 4.51
C SER A 124 2.41 4.42 3.24
N VAL A 125 3.57 5.05 3.42
CA VAL A 125 4.45 5.43 2.32
C VAL A 125 4.99 4.18 1.61
N LEU A 126 5.40 3.15 2.35
CA LEU A 126 5.82 1.88 1.79
C LEU A 126 4.72 1.21 0.96
N MET A 127 3.47 1.26 1.41
CA MET A 127 2.34 0.72 0.66
C MET A 127 2.09 1.46 -0.65
N SER A 128 2.36 2.74 -0.73
CA SER A 128 2.13 3.56 -1.92
C SER A 128 3.30 3.56 -2.92
N CYS A 129 4.54 3.32 -2.46
CA CYS A 129 5.74 3.51 -3.30
C CYS A 129 6.05 2.36 -4.27
N SER A 130 5.39 1.21 -4.16
CA SER A 130 5.59 0.07 -5.07
C SER A 130 4.37 -0.82 -5.15
N GLU A 131 4.28 -1.60 -6.23
CA GLU A 131 3.21 -2.58 -6.47
C GLU A 131 3.63 -4.00 -6.06
N THR A 132 2.66 -4.92 -6.07
CA THR A 132 2.86 -6.34 -5.81
C THR A 132 3.59 -7.01 -6.97
N ILE A 133 4.91 -7.16 -6.86
CA ILE A 133 5.80 -7.55 -7.96
C ILE A 133 5.36 -8.87 -8.60
N PHE A 134 5.26 -9.94 -7.79
CA PHE A 134 5.02 -11.29 -8.32
C PHE A 134 3.61 -11.45 -8.90
N TYR A 135 2.61 -10.88 -8.25
CA TYR A 135 1.23 -10.89 -8.76
C TYR A 135 1.12 -10.13 -10.08
N THR A 136 1.62 -8.89 -10.10
CA THR A 136 1.57 -8.03 -11.29
C THR A 136 2.29 -8.67 -12.47
N MET A 137 3.51 -9.18 -12.27
CA MET A 137 4.24 -9.89 -13.30
C MET A 137 3.46 -11.10 -13.82
N SER A 138 2.89 -11.91 -12.93
CA SER A 138 2.13 -13.11 -13.32
C SER A 138 0.93 -12.76 -14.19
N VAL A 139 0.13 -11.77 -13.77
CA VAL A 139 -1.07 -11.35 -14.51
C VAL A 139 -0.72 -10.75 -15.87
N TYR A 140 0.22 -9.79 -15.90
CA TYR A 140 0.56 -9.11 -17.14
C TYR A 140 1.27 -10.01 -18.14
N PHE A 141 2.21 -10.84 -17.67
CA PHE A 141 2.95 -11.73 -18.57
C PHE A 141 2.06 -12.84 -19.13
N MET A 142 1.13 -13.36 -18.30
CA MET A 142 0.16 -14.33 -18.75
C MET A 142 -0.77 -13.74 -19.82
N THR A 143 -1.28 -12.54 -19.58
CA THR A 143 -2.17 -11.84 -20.50
C THR A 143 -1.46 -11.46 -21.79
N ALA A 144 -0.22 -10.96 -21.71
CA ALA A 144 0.59 -10.58 -22.87
C ALA A 144 1.30 -11.79 -23.53
N ARG A 145 1.12 -13.01 -23.01
CA ARG A 145 1.80 -14.24 -23.48
C ARG A 145 3.33 -14.12 -23.52
N VAL A 146 3.90 -13.36 -22.58
CA VAL A 146 5.34 -13.19 -22.45
C VAL A 146 5.91 -14.37 -21.65
N THR A 147 6.86 -15.11 -22.26
CA THR A 147 7.47 -16.29 -21.63
C THR A 147 8.83 -16.02 -20.99
N LYS A 148 9.47 -14.90 -21.36
CA LYS A 148 10.80 -14.52 -20.85
C LYS A 148 10.73 -13.21 -20.08
N THR A 149 10.89 -13.28 -18.79
CA THR A 149 10.84 -12.10 -17.89
C THR A 149 12.08 -11.20 -18.01
N ARG A 150 13.20 -11.72 -18.54
CA ARG A 150 14.50 -11.04 -18.67
C ARG A 150 14.87 -10.33 -17.35
N TYR A 151 15.08 -9.00 -17.40
CA TYR A 151 15.49 -8.18 -16.26
C TYR A 151 14.32 -7.58 -15.49
N THR A 152 13.06 -7.91 -15.82
CA THR A 152 11.88 -7.28 -15.19
C THR A 152 11.84 -7.52 -13.69
N LEU A 153 12.06 -8.75 -13.25
CA LEU A 153 12.09 -9.07 -11.81
C LEU A 153 13.22 -8.33 -11.09
N THR A 154 14.41 -8.36 -11.65
CA THR A 154 15.56 -7.66 -11.07
C THR A 154 15.32 -6.15 -10.98
N GLY A 155 14.81 -5.56 -12.08
CA GLY A 155 14.46 -4.14 -12.10
C GLY A 155 13.38 -3.77 -11.09
N ALA A 156 12.32 -4.59 -10.98
CA ALA A 156 11.25 -4.38 -10.01
C ALA A 156 11.75 -4.48 -8.56
N LEU A 157 12.60 -5.46 -8.25
CA LEU A 157 13.21 -5.59 -6.92
C LEU A 157 14.10 -4.38 -6.59
N VAL A 158 14.99 -3.98 -7.51
CA VAL A 158 15.84 -2.80 -7.32
C VAL A 158 15.02 -1.54 -7.10
N ALA A 159 13.97 -1.33 -7.91
CA ALA A 159 13.08 -0.18 -7.77
C ALA A 159 12.34 -0.19 -6.41
N THR A 160 11.86 -1.36 -5.97
CA THR A 160 11.17 -1.51 -4.67
C THR A 160 12.12 -1.24 -3.49
N PHE A 161 13.36 -1.75 -3.54
CA PHE A 161 14.35 -1.46 -2.51
C PHE A 161 14.75 0.03 -2.51
N ALA A 162 14.96 0.62 -3.68
CA ALA A 162 15.27 2.05 -3.78
C ALA A 162 14.11 2.90 -3.24
N GLY A 163 12.86 2.56 -3.58
CA GLY A 163 11.68 3.23 -3.05
C GLY A 163 11.56 3.13 -1.53
N ALA A 164 11.84 1.95 -0.96
CA ALA A 164 11.86 1.76 0.49
C ALA A 164 12.93 2.59 1.19
N MET A 165 14.14 2.68 0.62
CA MET A 165 15.21 3.51 1.16
C MET A 165 14.84 5.00 1.16
N VAL A 166 14.28 5.47 0.05
CA VAL A 166 13.80 6.87 -0.05
C VAL A 166 12.67 7.12 0.95
N ALA A 167 11.74 6.17 1.13
CA ALA A 167 10.65 6.28 2.10
C ALA A 167 11.18 6.43 3.54
N VAL A 168 12.16 5.60 3.93
CA VAL A 168 12.80 5.70 5.26
C VAL A 168 13.45 7.08 5.45
N LEU A 169 14.17 7.57 4.45
CA LEU A 169 14.83 8.89 4.52
C LEU A 169 13.80 10.02 4.63
N LEU A 170 12.76 10.01 3.81
CA LEU A 170 11.74 11.07 3.78
C LEU A 170 10.96 11.13 5.10
N VAL A 171 10.49 9.98 5.60
CA VAL A 171 9.71 9.92 6.84
C VAL A 171 10.61 10.16 8.06
N GLY A 172 11.90 9.80 8.00
CA GLY A 172 12.86 10.11 9.07
C GLY A 172 13.26 11.57 9.14
N MET A 173 12.96 12.38 8.11
CA MET A 173 13.23 13.82 8.06
C MET A 173 12.00 14.68 8.40
N SER A 174 10.82 14.10 8.47
CA SER A 174 9.56 14.78 8.81
C SER A 174 9.25 14.71 10.29
#